data_50e4e4adc0ed4a2223587773d30532b0
#
_entry.id   50e4e4adc0ed4a2223587773d30532b0
#
_cell.length_a   1.000
_cell.length_b   1.000
_cell.length_c   1.000
_cell.angle_alpha   90.00
_cell.angle_beta   90.00
_cell.angle_gamma   90.00
#
_symmetry.space_group_name_H-M   'P 1'
#
loop_
_entity.id
_entity.type
_entity.pdbx_description
1 polymer ?
#
loop_
_entity_poly.entity_id
_entity_poly.type
_entity_poly.pdbx_seq_one_letter_code
_entity_poly.pdbx_strand_id
1 'polypeptide(L)'
;AELAALHFVHHYQRLLVEVVAHPSFPKPKSGEVPYLALLTQARGWMLEHPHVLQAALAALRQAHDPLPDDVQSAVTSMRAGRWVYLRDTAHYSIFLPVTVHEDAQAYAVKSLTTRLRDMTGCSGLVLQTALMEYAGGIVTDGLFGTVAYLGPGYRESYGEYLAQAKAQGQFYQTRLPAVTPAPSPRQARKPSRSAAAKAPAVQAVTTVKPAKAIKAAKKAAKKS
;
A
#
# COMPACT_ATOMS: atom_id res chain seq x y z
N ALA A 1 -21.28 2.29 4.54
CA ALA A 1 -19.90 2.03 4.11
C ALA A 1 -19.46 3.04 3.04
N GLU A 2 -20.22 3.25 1.99
CA GLU A 2 -19.86 4.12 0.86
C GLU A 2 -19.67 5.60 1.27
N LEU A 3 -20.58 6.17 2.05
CA LEU A 3 -20.44 7.53 2.59
C LEU A 3 -19.16 7.72 3.42
N ALA A 4 -18.80 6.73 4.24
CA ALA A 4 -17.56 6.79 5.01
C ALA A 4 -16.33 6.75 4.10
N ALA A 5 -16.37 5.96 3.03
CA ALA A 5 -15.29 5.90 2.06
C ALA A 5 -15.11 7.22 1.30
N LEU A 6 -16.20 7.81 0.82
CA LEU A 6 -16.17 9.13 0.15
C LEU A 6 -15.68 10.22 1.10
N HIS A 7 -16.13 10.21 2.35
CA HIS A 7 -15.67 11.11 3.41
C HIS A 7 -14.15 10.99 3.61
N PHE A 8 -13.64 9.77 3.78
CA PHE A 8 -12.20 9.56 3.92
C PHE A 8 -11.43 10.07 2.70
N VAL A 9 -11.81 9.64 1.49
CA VAL A 9 -11.11 9.98 0.25
C VAL A 9 -11.05 11.50 0.06
N HIS A 10 -12.16 12.21 0.28
CA HIS A 10 -12.22 13.66 0.15
C HIS A 10 -11.23 14.36 1.08
N HIS A 11 -11.27 14.05 2.37
CA HIS A 11 -10.41 14.70 3.35
C HIS A 11 -8.94 14.26 3.24
N TYR A 12 -8.69 13.00 2.88
CA TYR A 12 -7.34 12.50 2.67
C TYR A 12 -6.66 13.15 1.45
N GLN A 13 -7.39 13.32 0.34
CA GLN A 13 -6.86 14.04 -0.83
C GLN A 13 -6.47 15.47 -0.48
N ARG A 14 -7.27 16.19 0.30
CA ARG A 14 -6.95 17.54 0.76
C ARG A 14 -5.67 17.56 1.59
N LEU A 15 -5.52 16.63 2.52
CA LEU A 15 -4.27 16.49 3.30
C LEU A 15 -3.07 16.28 2.37
N LEU A 16 -3.17 15.40 1.38
CA LEU A 16 -2.07 15.13 0.45
C LEU A 16 -1.74 16.34 -0.44
N VAL A 17 -2.72 17.16 -0.79
CA VAL A 17 -2.50 18.44 -1.51
C VAL A 17 -1.68 19.40 -0.64
N GLU A 18 -1.98 19.53 0.65
CA GLU A 18 -1.18 20.34 1.59
C GLU A 18 0.25 19.80 1.74
N VAL A 19 0.43 18.47 1.73
CA VAL A 19 1.76 17.85 1.73
C VAL A 19 2.54 18.21 0.47
N VAL A 20 1.90 18.20 -0.71
CA VAL A 20 2.52 18.60 -1.98
C VAL A 20 2.89 20.09 -1.99
N ALA A 21 2.08 20.94 -1.35
CA ALA A 21 2.34 22.37 -1.22
C ALA A 21 3.49 22.70 -0.25
N HIS A 22 3.90 21.75 0.60
CA HIS A 22 4.95 21.97 1.59
C HIS A 22 6.30 22.29 0.92
N PRO A 23 7.06 23.31 1.38
CA PRO A 23 8.31 23.75 0.74
C PRO A 23 9.39 22.67 0.59
N SER A 24 9.42 21.68 1.50
CA SER A 24 10.37 20.58 1.45
C SER A 24 9.93 19.41 0.56
N PHE A 25 8.71 19.45 0.02
CA PHE A 25 8.25 18.37 -0.87
C PHE A 25 9.08 18.34 -2.16
N PRO A 26 9.58 17.17 -2.60
CA PRO A 26 10.43 17.08 -3.77
C PRO A 26 9.62 17.41 -5.04
N LYS A 27 10.02 18.51 -5.68
CA LYS A 27 9.38 18.91 -6.96
C LYS A 27 9.72 17.90 -8.06
N PRO A 28 8.76 17.57 -8.93
CA PRO A 28 9.04 16.72 -10.10
C PRO A 28 10.19 17.28 -10.94
N LYS A 29 11.14 16.44 -11.32
CA LYS A 29 12.35 16.88 -12.04
C LYS A 29 12.09 17.31 -13.48
N SER A 30 11.02 16.84 -14.12
CA SER A 30 10.60 17.24 -15.47
C SER A 30 9.24 16.63 -15.82
N GLY A 31 8.43 17.35 -16.61
CA GLY A 31 7.18 16.88 -17.20
C GLY A 31 5.98 16.84 -16.24
N GLU A 32 4.82 16.57 -16.81
CA GLU A 32 3.59 16.36 -16.05
C GLU A 32 3.64 15.00 -15.34
N VAL A 33 3.60 15.02 -14.01
CA VAL A 33 3.44 13.80 -13.21
C VAL A 33 1.95 13.50 -13.12
N PRO A 34 1.51 12.25 -13.40
CA PRO A 34 0.11 11.88 -13.22
C PRO A 34 -0.33 12.14 -11.77
N TYR A 35 -1.53 12.71 -11.62
CA TYR A 35 -2.05 13.15 -10.32
C TYR A 35 -1.96 12.06 -9.23
N LEU A 36 -2.36 10.82 -9.55
CA LEU A 36 -2.28 9.71 -8.60
C LEU A 36 -0.84 9.34 -8.21
N ALA A 37 0.11 9.49 -9.13
CA ALA A 37 1.52 9.26 -8.81
C ALA A 37 2.05 10.35 -7.86
N LEU A 38 1.64 11.61 -8.05
CA LEU A 38 1.96 12.71 -7.15
C LEU A 38 1.40 12.47 -5.74
N LEU A 39 0.14 12.07 -5.61
CA LEU A 39 -0.47 11.73 -4.33
C LEU A 39 0.22 10.54 -3.65
N THR A 40 0.61 9.53 -4.44
CA THR A 40 1.38 8.38 -3.92
C THR A 40 2.74 8.81 -3.36
N GLN A 41 3.42 9.73 -4.05
CA GLN A 41 4.66 10.32 -3.58
C GLN A 41 4.45 11.16 -2.31
N ALA A 42 3.39 11.98 -2.27
CA ALA A 42 3.04 12.79 -1.10
C ALA A 42 2.77 11.93 0.13
N ARG A 43 2.03 10.82 -0.03
CA ARG A 43 1.84 9.83 1.04
C ARG A 43 3.17 9.30 1.57
N GLY A 44 4.05 8.82 0.70
CA GLY A 44 5.37 8.33 1.10
C GLY A 44 6.14 9.39 1.87
N TRP A 45 6.19 10.61 1.32
CA TRP A 45 6.91 11.74 1.90
C TRP A 45 6.41 12.10 3.30
N MET A 46 5.09 12.21 3.51
CA MET A 46 4.54 12.56 4.82
C MET A 46 4.79 11.47 5.88
N LEU A 47 4.81 10.19 5.48
CA LEU A 47 5.06 9.08 6.40
C LEU A 47 6.53 8.97 6.79
N GLU A 48 7.45 9.34 5.90
CA GLU A 48 8.89 9.40 6.15
C GLU A 48 9.28 10.68 6.93
N HIS A 49 8.46 11.74 6.84
CA HIS A 49 8.72 13.05 7.43
C HIS A 49 7.56 13.52 8.33
N PRO A 50 7.46 13.03 9.57
CA PRO A 50 6.34 13.35 10.47
C PRO A 50 6.10 14.85 10.66
N HIS A 51 7.13 15.69 10.58
CA HIS A 51 6.99 17.15 10.68
C HIS A 51 6.20 17.75 9.50
N VAL A 52 6.26 17.14 8.31
CA VAL A 52 5.48 17.55 7.14
C VAL A 52 4.00 17.26 7.36
N LEU A 53 3.67 16.08 7.90
CA LEU A 53 2.31 15.76 8.29
C LEU A 53 1.76 16.78 9.31
N GLN A 54 2.55 17.12 10.34
CA GLN A 54 2.11 18.11 11.34
C GLN A 54 1.93 19.51 10.73
N ALA A 55 2.81 19.94 9.83
CA ALA A 55 2.67 21.21 9.11
C ALA A 55 1.42 21.22 8.22
N ALA A 56 1.12 20.17 7.48
CA ALA A 56 -0.08 20.05 6.64
C ALA A 56 -1.36 20.09 7.50
N LEU A 57 -1.39 19.39 8.63
CA LEU A 57 -2.52 19.43 9.56
C LEU A 57 -2.70 20.84 10.16
N ALA A 58 -1.61 21.56 10.45
CA ALA A 58 -1.67 22.94 10.93
C ALA A 58 -2.20 23.89 9.86
N ALA A 59 -1.78 23.74 8.59
CA ALA A 59 -2.28 24.53 7.46
C ALA A 59 -3.79 24.36 7.28
N LEU A 60 -4.31 23.13 7.32
CA LEU A 60 -5.74 22.85 7.24
C LEU A 60 -6.53 23.52 8.39
N ARG A 61 -6.00 23.51 9.62
CA ARG A 61 -6.62 24.21 10.76
C ARG A 61 -6.65 25.71 10.57
N GLN A 62 -5.57 26.32 10.06
CA GLN A 62 -5.50 27.75 9.76
C GLN A 62 -6.47 28.17 8.67
N ALA A 63 -6.73 27.29 7.70
CA ALA A 63 -7.73 27.49 6.65
C ALA A 63 -9.19 27.30 7.15
N HIS A 64 -9.42 27.12 8.46
CA HIS A 64 -10.72 26.80 9.06
C HIS A 64 -11.39 25.54 8.52
N ASP A 65 -10.58 24.58 8.06
CA ASP A 65 -11.04 23.34 7.47
C ASP A 65 -10.21 22.13 8.00
N PRO A 66 -10.27 21.89 9.33
CA PRO A 66 -9.47 20.86 9.96
C PRO A 66 -9.82 19.45 9.44
N LEU A 67 -8.83 18.58 9.47
CA LEU A 67 -9.05 17.16 9.16
C LEU A 67 -9.95 16.54 10.25
N PRO A 68 -11.05 15.82 9.88
CA PRO A 68 -11.87 15.11 10.85
C PRO A 68 -11.07 14.08 11.67
N ASP A 69 -11.44 13.90 12.95
CA ASP A 69 -10.69 13.06 13.90
C ASP A 69 -10.57 11.60 13.45
N ASP A 70 -11.61 11.04 12.84
CA ASP A 70 -11.62 9.68 12.30
C ASP A 70 -10.63 9.53 11.14
N VAL A 71 -10.55 10.52 10.26
CA VAL A 71 -9.59 10.55 9.15
C VAL A 71 -8.16 10.78 9.68
N GLN A 72 -7.98 11.68 10.64
CA GLN A 72 -6.67 11.91 11.27
C GLN A 72 -6.18 10.64 11.99
N SER A 73 -7.04 9.93 12.69
CA SER A 73 -6.73 8.65 13.33
C SER A 73 -6.33 7.59 12.31
N ALA A 74 -7.08 7.49 11.19
CA ALA A 74 -6.75 6.58 10.11
C ALA A 74 -5.37 6.88 9.51
N VAL A 75 -5.06 8.14 9.21
CA VAL A 75 -3.75 8.57 8.69
C VAL A 75 -2.63 8.26 9.69
N THR A 76 -2.85 8.45 10.97
CA THR A 76 -1.86 8.16 12.02
C THR A 76 -1.58 6.65 12.13
N SER A 77 -2.57 5.80 11.84
CA SER A 77 -2.41 4.34 11.84
C SER A 77 -1.73 3.78 10.58
N MET A 78 -1.52 4.61 9.54
CA MET A 78 -1.03 4.18 8.23
C MET A 78 0.33 3.50 8.30
N ARG A 79 0.41 2.42 7.51
CA ARG A 79 1.66 1.68 7.25
C ARG A 79 1.83 1.50 5.76
N ALA A 80 2.65 2.35 5.17
CA ALA A 80 3.04 2.20 3.77
C ALA A 80 4.10 1.10 3.63
N GLY A 81 3.99 0.33 2.56
CA GLY A 81 4.93 -0.74 2.30
C GLY A 81 4.62 -1.52 1.03
N ARG A 82 5.41 -2.58 0.84
CA ARG A 82 5.12 -3.59 -0.17
C ARG A 82 4.39 -4.74 0.50
N TRP A 83 3.25 -5.10 -0.09
CA TRP A 83 2.35 -6.10 0.45
C TRP A 83 2.03 -7.13 -0.61
N VAL A 84 1.96 -8.37 -0.23
CA VAL A 84 1.40 -9.43 -1.06
C VAL A 84 -0.10 -9.42 -0.92
N TYR A 85 -0.80 -9.03 -1.99
CA TYR A 85 -2.23 -9.26 -2.17
C TYR A 85 -2.41 -10.69 -2.68
N LEU A 86 -2.69 -11.63 -1.77
CA LEU A 86 -2.68 -13.04 -2.09
C LEU A 86 -3.95 -13.49 -2.81
N ARG A 87 -5.12 -13.18 -2.25
CA ARG A 87 -6.43 -13.55 -2.79
C ARG A 87 -7.56 -12.79 -2.12
N ASP A 88 -8.76 -12.87 -2.70
CA ASP A 88 -10.00 -12.39 -2.10
C ASP A 88 -10.75 -13.50 -1.38
N THR A 89 -11.58 -13.07 -0.45
CA THR A 89 -12.68 -13.79 0.15
C THR A 89 -14.00 -13.08 -0.20
N ALA A 90 -15.13 -13.55 0.31
CA ALA A 90 -16.40 -12.86 0.13
C ALA A 90 -16.43 -11.44 0.75
N HIS A 91 -15.64 -11.20 1.80
CA HIS A 91 -15.74 -9.99 2.64
C HIS A 91 -14.49 -9.13 2.69
N TYR A 92 -13.32 -9.65 2.32
CA TYR A 92 -12.03 -8.95 2.40
C TYR A 92 -10.99 -9.58 1.48
N SER A 93 -9.97 -8.83 1.18
CA SER A 93 -8.75 -9.28 0.52
C SER A 93 -7.69 -9.68 1.56
N ILE A 94 -6.90 -10.71 1.27
CA ILE A 94 -5.85 -11.18 2.18
C ILE A 94 -4.52 -10.56 1.78
N PHE A 95 -3.91 -9.87 2.73
CA PHE A 95 -2.60 -9.24 2.60
C PHE A 95 -1.58 -9.87 3.54
N LEU A 96 -0.34 -9.98 3.07
CA LEU A 96 0.82 -10.39 3.86
C LEU A 96 1.99 -9.43 3.57
N PRO A 97 2.93 -9.22 4.52
CA PRO A 97 4.16 -8.51 4.21
C PRO A 97 4.99 -9.31 3.18
N VAL A 98 5.73 -8.60 2.31
CA VAL A 98 6.60 -9.25 1.32
C VAL A 98 7.74 -10.01 1.99
N THR A 99 8.28 -9.43 3.07
CA THR A 99 9.29 -10.10 3.90
C THR A 99 8.56 -10.84 5.01
N VAL A 100 8.50 -12.16 4.90
CA VAL A 100 7.93 -13.02 5.93
C VAL A 100 9.06 -13.44 6.87
N HIS A 101 8.92 -13.10 8.14
CA HIS A 101 9.76 -13.57 9.22
C HIS A 101 9.08 -14.72 9.96
N GLU A 102 9.73 -15.29 10.98
CA GLU A 102 9.21 -16.38 11.82
C GLU A 102 7.83 -16.03 12.42
N ASP A 103 7.59 -14.74 12.69
CA ASP A 103 6.29 -14.21 13.12
C ASP A 103 5.44 -13.83 11.89
N ALA A 104 4.95 -14.82 11.16
CA ALA A 104 4.10 -14.60 9.99
C ALA A 104 2.84 -13.82 10.40
N GLN A 105 2.64 -12.65 9.80
CA GLN A 105 1.44 -11.82 10.01
C GLN A 105 0.60 -11.77 8.74
N ALA A 106 -0.71 -11.80 8.89
CA ALA A 106 -1.63 -11.65 7.77
C ALA A 106 -2.79 -10.72 8.13
N TYR A 107 -3.34 -10.06 7.12
CA TYR A 107 -4.31 -8.99 7.27
C TYR A 107 -5.54 -9.24 6.40
N ALA A 108 -6.71 -9.09 6.99
CA ALA A 108 -7.99 -9.03 6.28
C ALA A 108 -8.27 -7.56 5.91
N VAL A 109 -8.04 -7.20 4.67
CA VAL A 109 -8.13 -5.83 4.18
C VAL A 109 -9.44 -5.63 3.43
N LYS A 110 -10.25 -4.68 3.87
CA LYS A 110 -11.50 -4.28 3.20
C LYS A 110 -11.19 -3.20 2.17
N SER A 111 -11.94 -3.20 1.08
CA SER A 111 -11.90 -2.10 0.11
C SER A 111 -12.70 -0.91 0.64
N LEU A 112 -12.25 0.31 0.37
CA LEU A 112 -12.99 1.53 0.69
C LEU A 112 -14.22 1.67 -0.22
N THR A 113 -14.02 1.63 -1.52
CA THR A 113 -15.07 1.81 -2.54
C THR A 113 -15.17 0.59 -3.45
N THR A 114 -14.22 0.44 -4.35
CA THR A 114 -14.17 -0.62 -5.36
C THR A 114 -13.36 -1.80 -4.87
N ARG A 115 -13.78 -3.02 -5.17
CA ARG A 115 -13.03 -4.23 -4.82
C ARG A 115 -11.64 -4.18 -5.45
N LEU A 116 -10.63 -4.60 -4.68
CA LEU A 116 -9.25 -4.53 -5.14
C LEU A 116 -9.04 -5.32 -6.44
N ARG A 117 -9.68 -6.47 -6.58
CA ARG A 117 -9.63 -7.29 -7.80
C ARG A 117 -10.15 -6.56 -9.03
N ASP A 118 -11.19 -5.74 -8.89
CA ASP A 118 -11.78 -4.98 -9.99
C ASP A 118 -10.83 -3.87 -10.46
N MET A 119 -10.02 -3.33 -9.54
CA MET A 119 -9.01 -2.32 -9.84
C MET A 119 -7.71 -2.91 -10.40
N THR A 120 -7.30 -4.10 -9.94
CA THR A 120 -6.03 -4.75 -10.32
C THR A 120 -6.18 -5.80 -11.42
N GLY A 121 -7.41 -6.23 -11.72
CA GLY A 121 -7.72 -7.30 -12.67
C GLY A 121 -7.48 -8.72 -12.13
N CYS A 122 -6.62 -8.90 -11.15
CA CYS A 122 -6.33 -10.22 -10.57
C CYS A 122 -5.80 -10.11 -9.14
N SER A 123 -5.69 -11.24 -8.46
CA SER A 123 -4.96 -11.41 -7.19
C SER A 123 -3.62 -12.11 -7.41
N GLY A 124 -2.83 -12.28 -6.37
CA GLY A 124 -1.47 -12.80 -6.44
C GLY A 124 -0.50 -11.76 -6.97
N LEU A 125 -0.56 -10.58 -6.38
CA LEU A 125 0.26 -9.42 -6.74
C LEU A 125 1.09 -8.96 -5.55
N VAL A 126 2.25 -8.37 -5.83
CA VAL A 126 2.93 -7.50 -4.89
C VAL A 126 2.50 -6.08 -5.20
N LEU A 127 1.85 -5.44 -4.23
CA LEU A 127 1.37 -4.07 -4.32
C LEU A 127 2.19 -3.16 -3.41
N GLN A 128 2.48 -1.96 -3.88
CA GLN A 128 2.96 -0.86 -3.03
C GLN A 128 1.75 0.00 -2.64
N THR A 129 1.36 -0.05 -1.38
CA THR A 129 0.19 0.67 -0.84
C THR A 129 0.36 0.94 0.65
N ALA A 130 -0.58 1.66 1.25
CA ALA A 130 -0.66 1.79 2.70
C ALA A 130 -1.89 1.05 3.23
N LEU A 131 -1.70 0.35 4.35
CA LEU A 131 -2.78 -0.19 5.18
C LEU A 131 -3.04 0.76 6.33
N MET A 132 -4.30 0.92 6.73
CA MET A 132 -4.71 1.76 7.85
C MET A 132 -5.96 1.22 8.53
N GLU A 133 -6.22 1.69 9.74
CA GLU A 133 -7.45 1.40 10.48
C GLU A 133 -8.50 2.46 10.16
N TYR A 134 -9.63 2.05 9.58
CA TYR A 134 -10.73 2.96 9.29
C TYR A 134 -12.08 2.24 9.26
N ALA A 135 -13.13 2.90 9.74
CA ALA A 135 -14.50 2.38 9.75
C ALA A 135 -14.63 0.94 10.32
N GLY A 136 -13.89 0.66 11.39
CA GLY A 136 -13.92 -0.63 12.09
C GLY A 136 -13.26 -1.80 11.33
N GLY A 137 -12.31 -1.50 10.44
CA GLY A 137 -11.55 -2.52 9.73
C GLY A 137 -10.18 -2.03 9.29
N ILE A 138 -9.39 -2.95 8.75
CA ILE A 138 -8.16 -2.60 8.05
C ILE A 138 -8.53 -2.35 6.58
N VAL A 139 -8.11 -1.22 6.03
CA VAL A 139 -8.38 -0.82 4.65
C VAL A 139 -7.10 -0.35 3.96
N THR A 140 -7.11 -0.29 2.62
CA THR A 140 -6.07 0.43 1.86
C THR A 140 -6.47 1.89 1.71
N ASP A 141 -5.48 2.77 1.55
CA ASP A 141 -5.71 4.20 1.27
C ASP A 141 -6.18 4.48 -0.17
N GLY A 142 -6.33 3.45 -1.00
CA GLY A 142 -6.73 3.58 -2.40
C GLY A 142 -5.61 3.97 -3.36
N LEU A 143 -4.43 4.32 -2.87
CA LEU A 143 -3.26 4.62 -3.68
C LEU A 143 -2.36 3.38 -3.75
N PHE A 144 -2.29 2.73 -4.90
CA PHE A 144 -1.47 1.55 -5.07
C PHE A 144 -0.81 1.47 -6.45
N GLY A 145 0.32 0.79 -6.49
CA GLY A 145 1.03 0.42 -7.70
C GLY A 145 1.34 -1.07 -7.68
N THR A 146 1.17 -1.74 -8.81
CA THR A 146 1.61 -3.12 -8.98
C THR A 146 3.12 -3.15 -9.12
N VAL A 147 3.80 -3.90 -8.25
CA VAL A 147 5.26 -4.07 -8.27
C VAL A 147 5.63 -5.33 -9.03
N ALA A 148 4.92 -6.46 -8.79
CA ALA A 148 5.19 -7.74 -9.40
C ALA A 148 3.97 -8.65 -9.34
N TYR A 149 3.99 -9.70 -10.17
CA TYR A 149 3.04 -10.82 -10.13
C TYR A 149 3.68 -12.00 -9.41
N LEU A 150 2.92 -12.68 -8.55
CA LEU A 150 3.38 -13.89 -7.90
C LEU A 150 3.27 -15.09 -8.85
N GLY A 151 4.37 -15.80 -9.03
CA GLY A 151 4.37 -17.11 -9.68
C GLY A 151 3.66 -18.18 -8.80
N PRO A 152 3.33 -19.35 -9.40
CA PRO A 152 2.60 -20.41 -8.68
C PRO A 152 3.26 -20.85 -7.39
N GLY A 153 4.58 -21.11 -7.37
CA GLY A 153 5.31 -21.52 -6.17
C GLY A 153 5.28 -20.47 -5.05
N TYR A 154 5.37 -19.18 -5.39
CA TYR A 154 5.23 -18.11 -4.39
C TYR A 154 3.82 -18.03 -3.82
N ARG A 155 2.78 -18.26 -4.64
CA ARG A 155 1.39 -18.28 -4.15
C ARG A 155 1.17 -19.42 -3.14
N GLU A 156 1.76 -20.57 -3.38
CA GLU A 156 1.73 -21.71 -2.47
C GLU A 156 2.43 -21.37 -1.14
N SER A 157 3.67 -20.89 -1.20
CA SER A 157 4.43 -20.48 -0.01
C SER A 157 3.69 -19.42 0.82
N TYR A 158 3.11 -18.40 0.18
CA TYR A 158 2.32 -17.40 0.90
C TYR A 158 1.00 -17.97 1.43
N GLY A 159 0.46 -19.04 0.82
CA GLY A 159 -0.65 -19.82 1.36
C GLY A 159 -0.29 -20.53 2.67
N GLU A 160 0.90 -21.11 2.74
CA GLU A 160 1.44 -21.73 3.96
C GLU A 160 1.69 -20.67 5.06
N TYR A 161 2.28 -19.52 4.73
CA TYR A 161 2.45 -18.42 5.68
C TYR A 161 1.11 -17.90 6.23
N LEU A 162 0.08 -17.83 5.38
CA LEU A 162 -1.26 -17.48 5.85
C LEU A 162 -1.82 -18.52 6.83
N ALA A 163 -1.61 -19.80 6.56
CA ALA A 163 -2.04 -20.88 7.46
C ALA A 163 -1.32 -20.78 8.81
N GLN A 164 0.00 -20.54 8.78
CA GLN A 164 0.81 -20.31 9.97
C GLN A 164 0.34 -19.08 10.76
N ALA A 165 0.14 -17.94 10.10
CA ALA A 165 -0.35 -16.72 10.75
C ALA A 165 -1.68 -16.95 11.46
N LYS A 166 -2.60 -17.69 10.83
CA LYS A 166 -3.89 -18.07 11.46
C LYS A 166 -3.71 -18.97 12.66
N ALA A 167 -2.86 -19.99 12.57
CA ALA A 167 -2.57 -20.92 13.66
C ALA A 167 -1.94 -20.21 14.87
N GLN A 168 -1.14 -19.17 14.63
CA GLN A 168 -0.48 -18.37 15.67
C GLN A 168 -1.35 -17.21 16.20
N GLY A 169 -2.60 -17.04 15.70
CA GLY A 169 -3.43 -15.91 16.07
C GLY A 169 -2.96 -14.56 15.52
N GLN A 170 -2.08 -14.55 14.51
CA GLN A 170 -1.50 -13.37 13.87
C GLN A 170 -2.28 -12.95 12.60
N PHE A 171 -3.57 -13.25 12.56
CA PHE A 171 -4.48 -12.85 11.49
C PHE A 171 -5.35 -11.67 11.94
N TYR A 172 -5.00 -10.47 11.47
CA TYR A 172 -5.59 -9.21 11.91
C TYR A 172 -6.74 -8.79 10.99
N GLN A 173 -7.90 -8.42 11.57
CA GLN A 173 -9.09 -8.06 10.80
C GLN A 173 -9.56 -6.62 11.03
N THR A 174 -9.31 -6.07 12.22
CA THR A 174 -9.85 -4.77 12.62
C THR A 174 -8.78 -3.77 13.00
N ARG A 175 -7.68 -4.22 13.55
CA ARG A 175 -6.56 -3.38 14.01
C ARG A 175 -5.25 -3.89 13.46
N LEU A 176 -4.35 -2.96 13.18
CA LEU A 176 -2.96 -3.27 12.86
C LEU A 176 -2.21 -3.57 14.20
N PRO A 177 -1.35 -4.59 14.26
CA PRO A 177 -0.56 -4.85 15.47
C PRO A 177 0.29 -3.62 15.80
N ALA A 178 0.63 -3.40 17.07
CA ALA A 178 1.57 -2.32 17.43
C ALA A 178 2.89 -2.51 16.67
N VAL A 179 3.47 -1.40 16.17
CA VAL A 179 4.81 -1.47 15.57
C VAL A 179 5.78 -1.78 16.72
N THR A 180 6.20 -3.03 16.83
CA THR A 180 7.37 -3.34 17.64
C THR A 180 8.57 -2.71 16.91
N PRO A 181 9.28 -1.74 17.51
CA PRO A 181 10.49 -1.20 16.89
C PRO A 181 11.41 -2.38 16.57
N ALA A 182 11.83 -2.48 15.30
CA ALA A 182 12.81 -3.51 14.93
C ALA A 182 13.98 -3.40 15.91
N PRO A 183 14.45 -4.52 16.50
CA PRO A 183 15.61 -4.48 17.35
C PRO A 183 16.75 -3.85 16.54
N SER A 184 17.32 -2.77 17.07
CA SER A 184 18.49 -2.11 16.46
C SER A 184 19.49 -3.19 16.05
N PRO A 185 20.13 -3.09 14.86
CA PRO A 185 21.05 -4.10 14.39
C PRO A 185 22.19 -4.23 15.41
N ARG A 186 22.02 -5.10 16.40
CA ARG A 186 23.11 -5.55 17.25
C ARG A 186 24.10 -6.22 16.32
N GLN A 187 25.30 -5.65 16.30
CA GLN A 187 26.52 -6.12 15.66
C GLN A 187 26.48 -7.62 15.35
N ALA A 188 26.53 -7.92 14.06
CA ALA A 188 26.56 -9.28 13.54
C ALA A 188 27.66 -10.09 14.21
N ARG A 189 27.30 -10.94 15.15
CA ARG A 189 28.14 -12.08 15.53
C ARG A 189 28.30 -12.93 14.27
N LYS A 190 29.55 -13.13 13.84
CA LYS A 190 29.91 -14.03 12.75
C LYS A 190 29.15 -15.34 12.89
N PRO A 191 28.36 -15.80 11.91
CA PRO A 191 27.73 -17.09 11.96
C PRO A 191 28.79 -18.19 11.85
N SER A 192 28.79 -19.13 12.79
CA SER A 192 29.49 -20.38 12.63
C SER A 192 28.88 -21.13 11.45
N ARG A 193 29.73 -21.63 10.56
CA ARG A 193 29.38 -22.46 9.42
C ARG A 193 28.68 -23.75 9.89
N SER A 194 27.35 -23.81 9.72
CA SER A 194 26.65 -25.11 9.56
C SER A 194 25.25 -24.86 9.06
N ALA A 195 24.87 -25.67 8.05
CA ALA A 195 23.56 -25.80 7.42
C ALA A 195 23.10 -24.66 6.50
N ALA A 196 23.54 -24.77 5.24
CA ALA A 196 23.00 -24.04 4.10
C ALA A 196 21.64 -24.62 3.69
N ALA A 197 20.55 -23.95 4.08
CA ALA A 197 19.28 -24.08 3.36
C ALA A 197 19.23 -22.95 2.33
N LYS A 198 19.15 -23.35 1.08
CA LYS A 198 19.23 -22.53 -0.12
C LYS A 198 17.95 -21.68 -0.26
N ALA A 199 17.99 -20.41 0.09
CA ALA A 199 16.96 -19.45 -0.29
C ALA A 199 17.12 -19.14 -1.79
N PRO A 200 16.06 -19.20 -2.61
CA PRO A 200 16.17 -18.83 -4.01
C PRO A 200 16.30 -17.31 -4.14
N ALA A 201 17.35 -16.89 -4.83
CA ALA A 201 17.58 -15.52 -5.20
C ALA A 201 16.43 -15.02 -6.09
N VAL A 202 15.82 -13.89 -5.69
CA VAL A 202 14.89 -13.15 -6.53
C VAL A 202 15.68 -12.57 -7.70
N GLN A 203 15.58 -13.20 -8.88
CA GLN A 203 16.09 -12.60 -10.09
C GLN A 203 15.25 -11.38 -10.44
N ALA A 204 15.91 -10.25 -10.62
CA ALA A 204 15.32 -9.02 -11.11
C ALA A 204 14.68 -9.27 -12.48
N VAL A 205 13.35 -9.28 -12.53
CA VAL A 205 12.60 -9.38 -13.77
C VAL A 205 12.56 -8.00 -14.41
N THR A 206 13.12 -7.95 -15.59
CA THR A 206 13.19 -6.89 -16.58
C THR A 206 11.91 -6.05 -16.63
N THR A 207 12.09 -4.72 -16.59
CA THR A 207 11.07 -3.70 -16.88
C THR A 207 10.36 -4.00 -18.20
N VAL A 208 9.11 -4.41 -18.13
CA VAL A 208 8.25 -4.54 -19.32
C VAL A 208 7.82 -3.14 -19.75
N LYS A 209 8.30 -2.72 -20.92
CA LYS A 209 7.87 -1.54 -21.67
C LYS A 209 6.36 -1.61 -21.89
N PRO A 210 5.57 -0.51 -21.64
CA PRO A 210 4.13 -0.55 -21.88
C PRO A 210 3.86 -0.76 -23.37
N ALA A 211 3.05 -1.77 -23.67
CA ALA A 211 2.62 -2.11 -25.01
C ALA A 211 1.80 -0.96 -25.62
N LYS A 212 2.19 -0.58 -26.84
CA LYS A 212 1.42 0.28 -27.74
C LYS A 212 0.07 -0.36 -28.06
N ALA A 213 -0.97 0.03 -27.40
CA ALA A 213 -2.34 -0.22 -27.81
C ALA A 213 -3.09 1.11 -27.74
N ILE A 214 -3.28 1.76 -28.87
CA ILE A 214 -4.39 2.63 -29.30
C ILE A 214 -3.94 3.28 -30.62
N LYS A 215 -4.03 2.52 -31.71
CA LYS A 215 -4.02 3.05 -33.09
C LYS A 215 -4.97 2.25 -33.99
N ALA A 216 -6.23 2.17 -33.61
CA ALA A 216 -7.26 1.53 -34.44
C ALA A 216 -8.65 2.18 -34.39
N ALA A 217 -8.79 3.41 -33.88
CA ALA A 217 -10.09 4.07 -33.82
C ALA A 217 -10.19 5.38 -34.64
N LYS A 218 -9.34 5.59 -35.64
CA LYS A 218 -9.38 6.82 -36.46
C LYS A 218 -9.56 6.59 -37.97
N LYS A 219 -10.08 5.42 -38.38
CA LYS A 219 -10.30 5.11 -39.80
C LYS A 219 -11.75 4.83 -40.21
N ALA A 220 -12.73 5.04 -39.30
CA ALA A 220 -14.15 4.78 -39.61
C ALA A 220 -15.02 6.08 -39.73
N ALA A 221 -14.46 7.27 -39.59
CA ALA A 221 -15.23 8.52 -39.63
C ALA A 221 -14.92 9.39 -40.87
N LYS A 222 -14.56 8.77 -42.01
CA LYS A 222 -14.36 9.53 -43.27
C LYS A 222 -14.90 8.78 -44.49
N LYS A 223 -16.08 8.15 -44.35
CA LYS A 223 -16.93 7.71 -45.45
C LYS A 223 -18.38 7.70 -44.97
N SER A 224 -18.99 8.84 -44.95
CA SER A 224 -20.40 9.14 -45.13
C SER A 224 -20.51 10.63 -45.39
#